data_7194ccdce1b7405793b74a154e864b9f
#
_entry.id   7194ccdce1b7405793b74a154e864b9f
#
_cell.length_a   1.000
_cell.length_b   1.000
_cell.length_c   1.000
_cell.angle_alpha   90.00
_cell.angle_beta   90.00
_cell.angle_gamma   90.00
#
_symmetry.space_group_name_H-M   'P 1'
#
loop_
_entity.id
_entity.type
_entity.pdbx_description
1 polymer ?
#
loop_
_entity_poly.entity_id
_entity_poly.type
_entity_poly.pdbx_seq_one_letter_code
_entity_poly.pdbx_strand_id
1 'polypeptide(L)'
;MEVRLRAYAPYSRFQVGAAVETADGRVFAGCNVENAAYPEGTCAEAGAIAAMAAAGAREIRRVVVCGGLDTPCTPCGGCRQKIREFAGPDTTVTMVSPQGSVLLVRTLADLLPDSFGPGSLS
;
A
#
# COMPACT_ATOMS: atom_id res chain seq x y z
N MET A 1 -12.76 -4.90 1.82
CA MET A 1 -12.31 -3.64 1.20
C MET A 1 -12.82 -3.56 -0.23
N GLU A 2 -13.66 -2.61 -0.48
CA GLU A 2 -14.41 -2.51 -1.75
C GLU A 2 -13.53 -2.17 -2.95
N VAL A 3 -12.51 -1.31 -2.75
CA VAL A 3 -11.62 -0.90 -3.85
C VAL A 3 -10.91 -2.08 -4.51
N ARG A 4 -10.64 -3.15 -3.75
CA ARG A 4 -10.01 -4.37 -4.28
C ARG A 4 -10.79 -4.93 -5.47
N LEU A 5 -12.10 -4.86 -5.43
CA LEU A 5 -12.96 -5.41 -6.48
C LEU A 5 -12.91 -4.62 -7.79
N ARG A 6 -12.32 -3.42 -7.77
CA ARG A 6 -12.10 -2.59 -8.95
C ARG A 6 -10.73 -2.81 -9.58
N ALA A 7 -9.90 -3.67 -8.99
CA ALA A 7 -8.56 -3.96 -9.51
C ALA A 7 -8.65 -4.56 -10.93
N TYR A 8 -7.71 -4.15 -11.78
CA TYR A 8 -7.56 -4.69 -13.11
C TYR A 8 -6.44 -5.72 -13.11
N ALA A 9 -6.79 -6.99 -12.95
CA ALA A 9 -5.84 -8.08 -12.79
C ALA A 9 -6.15 -9.26 -13.74
N PRO A 10 -6.18 -9.03 -15.08
CA PRO A 10 -6.57 -10.08 -16.02
C PRO A 10 -5.51 -11.17 -16.17
N TYR A 11 -4.26 -10.90 -15.84
CA TYR A 11 -3.14 -11.84 -16.00
C TYR A 11 -2.95 -12.71 -14.76
N SER A 12 -2.77 -12.10 -13.60
CA SER A 12 -2.58 -12.83 -12.34
C SER A 12 -3.87 -13.32 -11.72
N ARG A 13 -4.97 -12.63 -11.98
CA ARG A 13 -6.27 -12.79 -11.33
C ARG A 13 -6.20 -12.58 -9.81
N PHE A 14 -5.18 -11.89 -9.34
CA PHE A 14 -5.00 -11.58 -7.93
C PHE A 14 -5.28 -10.10 -7.70
N GLN A 15 -6.49 -9.80 -7.22
CA GLN A 15 -6.94 -8.45 -6.95
C GLN A 15 -6.49 -8.01 -5.56
N VAL A 16 -5.86 -6.84 -5.50
CA VAL A 16 -5.39 -6.22 -4.26
C VAL A 16 -5.96 -4.81 -4.14
N GLY A 17 -6.43 -4.49 -2.95
CA GLY A 17 -6.80 -3.14 -2.59
C GLY A 17 -5.90 -2.62 -1.49
N ALA A 18 -5.69 -1.31 -1.46
CA ALA A 18 -4.93 -0.66 -0.40
C ALA A 18 -5.55 0.68 -0.06
N ALA A 19 -5.33 1.12 1.16
CA ALA A 19 -5.72 2.45 1.60
C ALA A 19 -4.59 3.04 2.44
N VAL A 20 -4.36 4.34 2.28
CA VAL A 20 -3.44 5.09 3.13
C VAL A 20 -4.23 6.13 3.89
N GLU A 21 -3.96 6.26 5.19
CA GLU A 21 -4.52 7.30 6.03
C GLU A 21 -3.45 8.33 6.32
N THR A 22 -3.74 9.57 6.04
CA THR A 22 -2.78 10.67 6.23
C THR A 22 -2.82 11.18 7.66
N ALA A 23 -1.80 11.94 8.05
CA ALA A 23 -1.70 12.53 9.38
C ALA A 23 -2.88 13.44 9.71
N ASP A 24 -3.49 14.08 8.71
CA ASP A 24 -4.67 14.93 8.88
C ASP A 24 -5.99 14.16 8.82
N GLY A 25 -5.96 12.83 8.78
CA GLY A 25 -7.15 11.99 8.86
C GLY A 25 -7.84 11.68 7.55
N ARG A 26 -7.30 12.11 6.40
CA ARG A 26 -7.87 11.75 5.10
C ARG A 26 -7.46 10.33 4.71
N VAL A 27 -8.30 9.65 3.95
CA VAL A 27 -8.06 8.29 3.47
C VAL A 27 -8.08 8.27 1.95
N PHE A 28 -7.07 7.65 1.35
CA PHE A 28 -6.95 7.48 -0.10
C PHE A 28 -6.80 6.00 -0.41
N ALA A 29 -7.54 5.53 -1.42
CA ALA A 29 -7.58 4.12 -1.77
C ALA A 29 -7.03 3.89 -3.17
N GLY A 30 -6.51 2.69 -3.40
CA GLY A 30 -6.01 2.25 -4.69
C GLY A 30 -6.20 0.76 -4.86
N CYS A 31 -6.04 0.29 -6.10
CA CYS A 31 -6.08 -1.12 -6.45
C CYS A 31 -4.97 -1.40 -7.48
N ASN A 32 -4.59 -2.67 -7.62
CA ASN A 32 -3.59 -2.99 -8.63
C ASN A 32 -4.16 -2.89 -10.04
N VAL A 33 -3.31 -2.42 -10.95
CA VAL A 33 -3.63 -2.28 -12.37
C VAL A 33 -2.51 -2.95 -13.15
N GLU A 34 -2.83 -4.09 -13.76
CA GLU A 34 -1.87 -4.85 -14.54
C GLU A 34 -1.79 -4.34 -15.97
N ASN A 35 -0.74 -4.73 -16.67
CA ASN A 35 -0.50 -4.33 -18.03
C ASN A 35 0.12 -5.51 -18.78
N ALA A 36 -0.20 -5.66 -20.06
CA ALA A 36 0.42 -6.68 -20.92
C ALA A 36 1.94 -6.49 -20.97
N ALA A 37 2.41 -5.25 -20.90
CA ALA A 37 3.82 -4.95 -20.64
C ALA A 37 4.03 -5.00 -19.12
N TYR A 38 4.45 -6.12 -18.59
CA TYR A 38 4.49 -6.39 -17.14
C TYR A 38 5.18 -5.31 -16.30
N PRO A 39 6.31 -4.72 -16.74
CA PRO A 39 6.93 -3.65 -15.95
C PRO A 39 6.07 -2.41 -15.76
N GLU A 40 5.04 -2.23 -16.59
CA GLU A 40 4.15 -1.06 -16.52
C GLU A 40 2.97 -1.27 -15.58
N GLY A 41 2.82 -2.46 -15.00
CA GLY A 41 1.81 -2.70 -13.98
C GLY A 41 2.11 -1.94 -12.70
N THR A 42 1.06 -1.56 -11.97
CA THR A 42 1.19 -0.85 -10.68
C THR A 42 0.47 -1.60 -9.57
N CYS A 43 1.05 -1.57 -8.38
CA CYS A 43 0.47 -2.17 -7.19
C CYS A 43 -0.60 -1.25 -6.57
N ALA A 44 -1.46 -1.84 -5.75
CA ALA A 44 -2.54 -1.11 -5.08
C ALA A 44 -2.01 0.04 -4.22
N GLU A 45 -0.93 -0.18 -3.48
CA GLU A 45 -0.33 0.83 -2.62
C GLU A 45 0.17 2.03 -3.42
N ALA A 46 0.76 1.79 -4.60
CA ALA A 46 1.20 2.86 -5.49
C ALA A 46 0.03 3.72 -5.94
N GLY A 47 -1.11 3.10 -6.25
CA GLY A 47 -2.33 3.81 -6.62
C GLY A 47 -2.85 4.69 -5.49
N ALA A 48 -2.89 4.15 -4.27
CA ALA A 48 -3.32 4.91 -3.09
C ALA A 48 -2.41 6.10 -2.82
N ILE A 49 -1.09 5.90 -2.91
CA ILE A 49 -0.09 6.97 -2.71
C ILE A 49 -0.22 8.03 -3.79
N ALA A 50 -0.43 7.64 -5.05
CA ALA A 50 -0.62 8.59 -6.14
C ALA A 50 -1.86 9.47 -5.90
N ALA A 51 -2.96 8.89 -5.45
CA ALA A 51 -4.17 9.63 -5.10
C ALA A 51 -3.92 10.62 -3.94
N MET A 52 -3.21 10.16 -2.92
CA MET A 52 -2.82 11.00 -1.78
C MET A 52 -1.98 12.20 -2.23
N ALA A 53 -0.95 11.94 -3.03
CA ALA A 53 -0.05 12.99 -3.52
C ALA A 53 -0.80 13.99 -4.41
N ALA A 54 -1.71 13.51 -5.25
CA ALA A 54 -2.54 14.37 -6.10
C ALA A 54 -3.44 15.30 -5.28
N ALA A 55 -3.85 14.87 -4.08
CA ALA A 55 -4.66 15.69 -3.17
C ALA A 55 -3.82 16.63 -2.29
N GLY A 56 -2.50 16.61 -2.43
CA GLY A 56 -1.60 17.51 -1.70
C GLY A 56 -1.11 16.97 -0.36
N ALA A 57 -1.50 15.76 0.06
CA ALA A 57 -1.04 15.19 1.31
C ALA A 57 0.35 14.53 1.13
N ARG A 58 1.17 14.57 2.19
CA ARG A 58 2.58 14.15 2.12
C ARG A 58 3.01 13.27 3.28
N GLU A 59 2.13 12.96 4.21
CA GLU A 59 2.48 12.19 5.40
C GLU A 59 1.48 11.08 5.66
N ILE A 60 1.96 9.84 5.67
CA ILE A 60 1.15 8.64 5.90
C ILE A 60 1.28 8.23 7.36
N ARG A 61 0.14 8.05 8.02
CA ARG A 61 0.06 7.54 9.39
C ARG A 61 -0.18 6.03 9.43
N ARG A 62 -0.96 5.51 8.49
CA ARG A 62 -1.36 4.11 8.49
C ARG A 62 -1.64 3.63 7.07
N VAL A 63 -1.31 2.35 6.81
CA VAL A 63 -1.59 1.68 5.54
C VAL A 63 -2.41 0.43 5.82
N VAL A 64 -3.41 0.17 5.00
CA VAL A 64 -4.20 -1.06 5.03
C VAL A 64 -4.10 -1.73 3.67
N VAL A 65 -3.80 -3.04 3.65
CA VAL A 65 -3.68 -3.82 2.42
C VAL A 65 -4.63 -5.02 2.50
N CYS A 66 -5.39 -5.25 1.44
CA CYS A 66 -6.32 -6.37 1.35
C CYS A 66 -6.05 -7.17 0.08
N GLY A 67 -5.57 -8.39 0.23
CA GLY A 67 -5.49 -9.37 -0.85
C GLY A 67 -6.76 -10.22 -0.92
N GLY A 68 -6.79 -11.16 -1.85
CA GLY A 68 -7.97 -12.00 -2.07
C GLY A 68 -8.04 -13.25 -1.21
N LEU A 69 -7.11 -13.43 -0.26
CA LEU A 69 -6.98 -14.66 0.52
C LEU A 69 -7.10 -14.37 2.03
N ASP A 70 -7.20 -15.45 2.82
CA ASP A 70 -7.21 -15.34 4.28
C ASP A 70 -5.78 -15.33 4.87
N THR A 71 -4.77 -15.34 4.03
CA THR A 71 -3.36 -15.14 4.42
C THR A 71 -2.97 -13.69 4.17
N PRO A 72 -2.05 -13.13 4.99
CA PRO A 72 -1.65 -11.73 4.82
C PRO A 72 -1.06 -11.47 3.43
N CYS A 73 -1.54 -10.41 2.78
CA CYS A 73 -0.94 -9.88 1.56
C CYS A 73 -0.01 -8.73 1.97
N THR A 74 1.26 -9.04 2.17
CA THR A 74 2.24 -8.02 2.55
C THR A 74 2.62 -7.18 1.33
N PRO A 75 2.90 -5.88 1.51
CA PRO A 75 3.37 -5.06 0.39
C PRO A 75 4.71 -5.59 -0.14
N CYS A 76 4.87 -5.57 -1.45
CA CYS A 76 6.13 -5.97 -2.08
C CYS A 76 7.25 -4.98 -1.73
N GLY A 77 8.50 -5.34 -2.03
CA GLY A 77 9.65 -4.51 -1.71
C GLY A 77 9.56 -3.10 -2.28
N GLY A 78 9.14 -2.97 -3.54
CA GLY A 78 8.95 -1.67 -4.17
C GLY A 78 7.90 -0.81 -3.48
N CYS A 79 6.80 -1.41 -3.05
CA CYS A 79 5.75 -0.69 -2.34
C CYS A 79 6.20 -0.28 -0.94
N ARG A 80 6.98 -1.10 -0.26
CA ARG A 80 7.56 -0.74 1.04
C ARG A 80 8.42 0.52 0.91
N GLN A 81 9.23 0.60 -0.15
CA GLN A 81 10.05 1.77 -0.44
C GLN A 81 9.18 3.00 -0.77
N LYS A 82 8.10 2.82 -1.54
CA LYS A 82 7.17 3.92 -1.85
C LYS A 82 6.49 4.45 -0.59
N ILE A 83 6.08 3.58 0.30
CA ILE A 83 5.50 3.98 1.59
C ILE A 83 6.54 4.75 2.42
N ARG A 84 7.80 4.28 2.40
CA ARG A 84 8.89 4.90 3.16
C ARG A 84 9.11 6.37 2.80
N GLU A 85 8.84 6.75 1.57
CA GLU A 85 9.00 8.15 1.14
C GLU A 85 8.13 9.10 1.96
N PHE A 86 6.93 8.66 2.37
CA PHE A 86 5.93 9.48 3.03
C PHE A 86 5.61 9.06 4.46
N ALA A 87 6.35 8.10 5.01
CA ALA A 87 6.02 7.50 6.31
C ALA A 87 7.26 7.37 7.19
N GLY A 88 7.02 7.33 8.49
CA GLY A 88 8.07 7.08 9.49
C GLY A 88 8.16 5.61 9.89
N PRO A 89 9.15 5.26 10.74
CA PRO A 89 9.35 3.87 11.16
C PRO A 89 8.17 3.30 11.95
N ASP A 90 7.39 4.14 12.62
CA ASP A 90 6.27 3.73 13.47
C ASP A 90 4.94 3.65 12.70
N THR A 91 4.93 4.01 11.44
CA THR A 91 3.74 3.87 10.59
C THR A 91 3.32 2.41 10.56
N THR A 92 2.05 2.14 10.82
CA THR A 92 1.53 0.77 10.83
C THR A 92 1.03 0.37 9.45
N VAL A 93 1.29 -0.90 9.11
CA VAL A 93 0.77 -1.55 7.92
C VAL A 93 -0.08 -2.72 8.40
N THR A 94 -1.37 -2.66 8.11
CA THR A 94 -2.34 -3.67 8.51
C THR A 94 -2.79 -4.45 7.29
N MET A 95 -2.60 -5.77 7.31
CA MET A 95 -3.05 -6.67 6.27
C MET A 95 -4.37 -7.29 6.71
N VAL A 96 -5.40 -7.15 5.87
CA VAL A 96 -6.76 -7.62 6.20
C VAL A 96 -7.25 -8.65 5.16
N SER A 97 -8.19 -9.50 5.60
CA SER A 97 -8.88 -10.43 4.71
C SER A 97 -9.94 -9.70 3.88
N PRO A 98 -10.48 -10.34 2.82
CA PRO A 98 -11.61 -9.76 2.07
C PRO A 98 -12.82 -9.41 2.93
N GLN A 99 -13.00 -10.11 4.08
CA GLN A 99 -14.08 -9.86 5.03
C GLN A 99 -13.75 -8.77 6.05
N GLY A 100 -12.54 -8.21 5.99
CA GLY A 100 -12.13 -7.14 6.89
C GLY A 100 -11.47 -7.59 8.18
N SER A 101 -11.21 -8.89 8.36
CA SER A 101 -10.50 -9.39 9.54
C SER A 101 -9.03 -9.04 9.46
N VAL A 102 -8.46 -8.57 10.58
CA VAL A 102 -7.03 -8.27 10.66
C VAL A 102 -6.23 -9.57 10.68
N LEU A 103 -5.36 -9.77 9.70
CA LEU A 103 -4.52 -10.95 9.57
C LEU A 103 -3.12 -10.73 10.12
N LEU A 104 -2.59 -9.52 9.98
CA LEU A 104 -1.25 -9.19 10.41
C LEU A 104 -1.12 -7.68 10.55
N VAL A 105 -0.39 -7.22 11.57
CA VAL A 105 -0.03 -5.81 11.74
C VAL A 105 1.49 -5.72 11.92
N ARG A 106 2.13 -4.85 11.16
CA ARG A 106 3.56 -4.60 11.27
C ARG A 106 3.83 -3.10 11.20
N THR A 107 4.93 -2.65 11.79
CA THR A 107 5.43 -1.31 11.56
C THR A 107 6.23 -1.26 10.26
N LEU A 108 6.40 -0.09 9.70
CA LEU A 108 7.26 0.07 8.52
C LEU A 108 8.70 -0.35 8.84
N ALA A 109 9.19 -0.05 10.04
CA ALA A 109 10.52 -0.48 10.47
C ALA A 109 10.69 -2.00 10.43
N ASP A 110 9.63 -2.76 10.78
CA ASP A 110 9.64 -4.22 10.70
C ASP A 110 9.72 -4.71 9.24
N LEU A 111 9.04 -4.03 8.33
CA LEU A 111 8.93 -4.45 6.94
C LEU A 111 10.09 -3.96 6.07
N LEU A 112 10.74 -2.88 6.48
CA LEU A 112 11.85 -2.28 5.73
C LEU A 112 12.91 -1.76 6.72
N PRO A 113 13.64 -2.65 7.39
CA PRO A 113 14.67 -2.24 8.34
C PRO A 113 15.84 -1.56 7.61
N ASP A 114 16.49 -0.61 8.32
CA ASP A 114 17.64 0.13 7.78
C ASP A 114 17.36 0.75 6.40
N SER A 115 16.18 1.33 6.26
CA SER A 115 15.70 1.75 4.94
C SER A 115 16.36 3.03 4.45
N PHE A 116 16.57 3.09 3.13
CA PHE A 116 16.92 4.33 2.43
C PHE A 116 15.66 5.22 2.37
N GLY A 117 15.82 6.49 2.66
CA GLY A 117 14.69 7.43 2.65
C GLY A 117 15.14 8.87 2.45
N PRO A 118 14.21 9.83 2.54
CA PRO A 118 14.52 11.24 2.30
C PRO A 118 15.69 11.77 3.13
N GLY A 119 15.81 11.34 4.37
CA GLY A 119 16.93 11.72 5.24
C GLY A 119 18.29 11.25 4.75
N SER A 120 18.34 10.21 3.89
CA SER A 120 19.57 9.67 3.35
C SER A 120 20.21 10.61 2.30
N LEU A 121 19.43 11.52 1.74
CA LEU A 121 19.87 12.48 0.72
C LEU A 121 20.05 13.89 1.27
N SER A 122 19.70 14.13 2.52
CA SER A 122 19.76 15.46 3.13
C SER A 122 21.09 15.73 3.85
#